data_107c2bf4ab25289a4998f6922cb311f3
#
_entry.id   107c2bf4ab25289a4998f6922cb311f3
#
_cell.length_a   1.000
_cell.length_b   1.000
_cell.length_c   1.000
_cell.angle_alpha   90.00
_cell.angle_beta   90.00
_cell.angle_gamma   90.00
#
_symmetry.space_group_name_H-M   'P 1'
#
loop_
_entity.id
_entity.type
_entity.pdbx_description
1 polymer ?
#
loop_
_entity_poly.entity_id
_entity_poly.type
_entity_poly.pdbx_seq_one_letter_code
_entity_poly.pdbx_strand_id
1 'polypeptide(L)'
;RKLVEALFSEARSGAERTVNDAAQRAIAILEESEKFSIRRSQEVLSAYQERSEIESRKEISKAEIDARMQLLKLKESYVESVFEEARRRLADLVRTPDYESMMLENIKSVSKIAAVDAICLSERDAKRLGVRKIREAAGRKIEVRKQPVGTGGFIAVSNDGKMSIDLTIENMLNSERERLRGRIADLLF
;
A
#
# COMPACT_ATOMS: atom_id res chain seq x y z
N ARG A 1 -67.06 57.36 -56.79
CA ARG A 1 -66.63 55.93 -57.03
C ARG A 1 -65.15 55.72 -57.02
N LYS A 2 -64.39 56.50 -57.79
CA LYS A 2 -62.92 56.35 -57.84
C LYS A 2 -62.18 56.46 -56.53
N LEU A 3 -62.64 57.34 -55.57
CA LEU A 3 -62.02 57.51 -54.26
C LEU A 3 -62.22 56.29 -53.35
N VAL A 4 -63.38 55.64 -53.43
CA VAL A 4 -63.68 54.42 -52.69
C VAL A 4 -62.85 53.21 -53.18
N GLU A 5 -62.69 53.10 -54.52
CA GLU A 5 -61.88 52.05 -55.11
C GLU A 5 -60.38 52.24 -54.73
N ALA A 6 -59.87 53.49 -54.68
CA ALA A 6 -58.49 53.79 -54.25
C ALA A 6 -58.26 53.46 -52.80
N LEU A 7 -59.21 53.80 -51.90
CA LEU A 7 -59.13 53.45 -50.46
C LEU A 7 -59.16 51.91 -50.21
N PHE A 8 -60.01 51.18 -50.96
CA PHE A 8 -60.02 49.71 -50.88
C PHE A 8 -58.75 49.09 -51.39
N SER A 9 -58.18 49.60 -52.49
CA SER A 9 -56.93 49.15 -53.03
C SER A 9 -55.76 49.39 -52.04
N GLU A 10 -55.72 50.58 -51.41
CA GLU A 10 -54.68 50.93 -50.44
C GLU A 10 -54.82 50.05 -49.13
N ALA A 11 -56.05 49.86 -48.64
CA ALA A 11 -56.29 49.00 -47.50
C ALA A 11 -55.91 47.52 -47.79
N ARG A 12 -56.21 47.04 -48.99
CA ARG A 12 -55.83 45.68 -49.41
C ARG A 12 -54.29 45.55 -49.54
N SER A 13 -53.61 46.48 -50.13
CA SER A 13 -52.15 46.53 -50.25
C SER A 13 -51.50 46.63 -48.83
N GLY A 14 -52.04 47.40 -47.94
CA GLY A 14 -51.60 47.48 -46.56
C GLY A 14 -51.74 46.15 -45.79
N ALA A 15 -52.92 45.48 -46.00
CA ALA A 15 -53.15 44.16 -45.40
C ALA A 15 -52.20 43.10 -45.94
N GLU A 16 -52.01 43.09 -47.29
CA GLU A 16 -51.06 42.16 -47.95
C GLU A 16 -49.60 42.34 -47.44
N ARG A 17 -49.14 43.60 -47.29
CA ARG A 17 -47.83 43.89 -46.71
C ARG A 17 -47.73 43.38 -45.28
N THR A 18 -48.72 43.64 -44.43
CA THR A 18 -48.74 43.19 -43.04
C THR A 18 -48.63 41.64 -42.91
N VAL A 19 -49.40 40.93 -43.78
CA VAL A 19 -49.34 39.46 -43.85
C VAL A 19 -47.99 38.95 -44.31
N ASN A 20 -47.42 39.58 -45.38
CA ASN A 20 -46.10 39.20 -45.87
C ASN A 20 -44.99 39.47 -44.81
N ASP A 21 -45.00 40.61 -44.14
CA ASP A 21 -44.05 40.93 -43.07
C ASP A 21 -44.19 39.95 -41.92
N ALA A 22 -45.40 39.57 -41.56
CA ALA A 22 -45.63 38.59 -40.49
C ALA A 22 -45.12 37.20 -40.90
N ALA A 23 -45.33 36.80 -42.15
CA ALA A 23 -44.82 35.52 -42.70
C ALA A 23 -43.26 35.50 -42.71
N GLN A 24 -42.64 36.58 -43.17
CA GLN A 24 -41.17 36.69 -43.17
C GLN A 24 -40.60 36.64 -41.76
N ARG A 25 -41.22 37.32 -40.78
CA ARG A 25 -40.79 37.26 -39.40
C ARG A 25 -40.96 35.83 -38.81
N ALA A 26 -42.03 35.14 -39.13
CA ALA A 26 -42.25 33.78 -38.72
C ALA A 26 -41.19 32.83 -39.26
N ILE A 27 -40.80 32.97 -40.54
CA ILE A 27 -39.74 32.21 -41.15
C ILE A 27 -38.38 32.49 -40.50
N ALA A 28 -38.06 33.76 -40.25
CA ALA A 28 -36.84 34.15 -39.56
C ALA A 28 -36.73 33.56 -38.13
N ILE A 29 -37.83 33.58 -37.39
CA ILE A 29 -37.89 32.97 -36.04
C ILE A 29 -37.68 31.45 -36.10
N LEU A 30 -38.27 30.77 -37.10
CA LEU A 30 -38.09 29.33 -37.28
C LEU A 30 -36.67 28.98 -37.64
N GLU A 31 -36.03 29.71 -38.57
CA GLU A 31 -34.63 29.52 -38.93
C GLU A 31 -33.68 29.76 -37.76
N GLU A 32 -33.93 30.79 -36.94
CA GLU A 32 -33.12 31.07 -35.75
C GLU A 32 -33.28 29.99 -34.69
N SER A 33 -34.52 29.52 -34.47
CA SER A 33 -34.82 28.41 -33.57
C SER A 33 -34.19 27.11 -33.98
N GLU A 34 -34.18 26.82 -35.32
CA GLU A 34 -33.49 25.64 -35.84
C GLU A 34 -31.97 25.73 -35.63
N LYS A 35 -31.35 26.85 -35.96
CA LYS A 35 -29.93 27.07 -35.72
C LYS A 35 -29.55 26.99 -34.26
N PHE A 36 -30.42 27.50 -33.40
CA PHE A 36 -30.23 27.41 -31.93
C PHE A 36 -30.30 25.96 -31.45
N SER A 37 -31.29 25.21 -31.92
CA SER A 37 -31.48 23.81 -31.55
C SER A 37 -30.31 22.92 -32.02
N ILE A 38 -29.80 23.15 -33.22
CA ILE A 38 -28.63 22.44 -33.77
C ILE A 38 -27.39 22.73 -32.93
N ARG A 39 -27.11 24.01 -32.64
CA ARG A 39 -25.98 24.39 -31.78
C ARG A 39 -26.09 23.78 -30.40
N ARG A 40 -27.26 23.85 -29.80
CA ARG A 40 -27.49 23.26 -28.48
C ARG A 40 -27.28 21.75 -28.44
N SER A 41 -27.74 21.06 -29.44
CA SER A 41 -27.54 19.61 -29.60
C SER A 41 -26.03 19.26 -29.75
N GLN A 42 -25.28 20.06 -30.51
CA GLN A 42 -23.85 19.88 -30.69
C GLN A 42 -23.08 20.13 -29.38
N GLU A 43 -23.43 21.19 -28.64
CA GLU A 43 -22.84 21.48 -27.32
C GLU A 43 -23.09 20.34 -26.32
N VAL A 44 -24.30 19.82 -26.28
CA VAL A 44 -24.67 18.69 -25.42
C VAL A 44 -23.87 17.43 -25.81
N LEU A 45 -23.82 17.12 -27.09
CA LEU A 45 -23.07 15.96 -27.60
C LEU A 45 -21.58 16.06 -27.27
N SER A 46 -20.96 17.22 -27.52
CA SER A 46 -19.52 17.42 -27.21
C SER A 46 -19.25 17.31 -25.70
N ALA A 47 -20.12 17.87 -24.86
CA ALA A 47 -19.98 17.76 -23.41
C ALA A 47 -20.11 16.29 -22.93
N TYR A 48 -21.01 15.52 -23.52
CA TYR A 48 -21.13 14.10 -23.21
C TYR A 48 -19.92 13.28 -23.70
N GLN A 49 -19.40 13.59 -24.87
CA GLN A 49 -18.19 12.93 -25.39
C GLN A 49 -17.00 13.20 -24.49
N GLU A 50 -16.76 14.46 -24.12
CA GLU A 50 -15.67 14.85 -23.21
C GLU A 50 -15.80 14.14 -21.85
N ARG A 51 -17.00 14.15 -21.29
CA ARG A 51 -17.26 13.47 -20.03
C ARG A 51 -17.03 11.95 -20.13
N SER A 52 -17.44 11.32 -21.20
CA SER A 52 -17.23 9.89 -21.46
C SER A 52 -15.74 9.56 -21.57
N GLU A 53 -14.95 10.41 -22.27
CA GLU A 53 -13.50 10.22 -22.36
C GLU A 53 -12.81 10.34 -21.01
N ILE A 54 -13.20 11.34 -20.21
CA ILE A 54 -12.66 11.53 -18.85
C ILE A 54 -12.97 10.31 -17.97
N GLU A 55 -14.21 9.82 -17.99
CA GLU A 55 -14.63 8.65 -17.23
C GLU A 55 -13.87 7.40 -17.68
N SER A 56 -13.74 7.17 -18.98
CA SER A 56 -12.96 6.05 -19.52
C SER A 56 -11.50 6.09 -19.09
N ARG A 57 -10.84 7.25 -19.17
CA ARG A 57 -9.45 7.41 -18.72
C ARG A 57 -9.32 7.15 -17.23
N LYS A 58 -10.28 7.62 -16.42
CA LYS A 58 -10.33 7.39 -14.98
C LYS A 58 -10.45 5.90 -14.63
N GLU A 59 -11.33 5.18 -15.32
CA GLU A 59 -11.49 3.74 -15.10
C GLU A 59 -10.24 2.95 -15.51
N ILE A 60 -9.61 3.29 -16.63
CA ILE A 60 -8.35 2.68 -17.06
C ILE A 60 -7.25 2.93 -16.01
N SER A 61 -7.07 4.18 -15.59
CA SER A 61 -6.06 4.52 -14.59
C SER A 61 -6.30 3.81 -13.25
N LYS A 62 -7.55 3.69 -12.84
CA LYS A 62 -7.91 2.94 -11.64
C LYS A 62 -7.57 1.45 -11.78
N ALA A 63 -7.91 0.83 -12.90
CA ALA A 63 -7.58 -0.56 -13.17
C ALA A 63 -6.05 -0.81 -13.18
N GLU A 64 -5.26 0.11 -13.75
CA GLU A 64 -3.80 0.04 -13.72
C GLU A 64 -3.23 0.13 -12.30
N ILE A 65 -3.75 1.05 -11.48
CA ILE A 65 -3.34 1.18 -10.08
C ILE A 65 -3.69 -0.09 -9.30
N ASP A 66 -4.90 -0.61 -9.47
CA ASP A 66 -5.36 -1.82 -8.79
C ASP A 66 -4.50 -3.03 -9.18
N ALA A 67 -4.18 -3.17 -10.47
CA ALA A 67 -3.28 -4.22 -10.96
C ALA A 67 -1.87 -4.13 -10.36
N ARG A 68 -1.29 -2.92 -10.29
CA ARG A 68 0.01 -2.69 -9.65
C ARG A 68 -0.03 -3.00 -8.16
N MET A 69 -1.09 -2.60 -7.46
CA MET A 69 -1.26 -2.91 -6.05
C MET A 69 -1.38 -4.42 -5.78
N GLN A 70 -2.12 -5.15 -6.62
CA GLN A 70 -2.21 -6.61 -6.52
C GLN A 70 -0.86 -7.27 -6.73
N LEU A 71 -0.09 -6.82 -7.74
CA LEU A 71 1.25 -7.33 -7.99
C LEU A 71 2.20 -7.07 -6.80
N LEU A 72 2.16 -5.87 -6.21
CA LEU A 72 2.95 -5.55 -5.03
C LEU A 72 2.58 -6.42 -3.82
N LYS A 73 1.29 -6.62 -3.57
CA LYS A 73 0.81 -7.53 -2.50
C LYS A 73 1.29 -8.95 -2.72
N LEU A 74 1.25 -9.42 -3.96
CA LEU A 74 1.74 -10.76 -4.30
C LEU A 74 3.25 -10.88 -4.06
N LYS A 75 4.05 -9.92 -4.51
CA LYS A 75 5.50 -9.88 -4.24
C LYS A 75 5.79 -9.89 -2.75
N GLU A 76 5.08 -9.07 -1.97
CA GLU A 76 5.22 -9.04 -0.51
C GLU A 76 4.89 -10.40 0.14
N SER A 77 3.83 -11.07 -0.32
CA SER A 77 3.47 -12.40 0.21
C SER A 77 4.54 -13.45 -0.06
N TYR A 78 5.22 -13.39 -1.20
CA TYR A 78 6.35 -14.28 -1.48
C TYR A 78 7.55 -14.00 -0.56
N VAL A 79 7.90 -12.74 -0.36
CA VAL A 79 8.96 -12.37 0.58
C VAL A 79 8.62 -12.86 1.99
N GLU A 80 7.38 -12.66 2.46
CA GLU A 80 6.95 -13.16 3.78
C GLU A 80 7.02 -14.68 3.88
N SER A 81 6.65 -15.41 2.84
CA SER A 81 6.75 -16.89 2.83
C SER A 81 8.19 -17.39 3.01
N VAL A 82 9.18 -16.66 2.48
CA VAL A 82 10.60 -16.96 2.71
C VAL A 82 10.98 -16.76 4.17
N PHE A 83 10.51 -15.70 4.81
CA PHE A 83 10.75 -15.48 6.25
C PHE A 83 10.07 -16.53 7.12
N GLU A 84 8.85 -16.94 6.78
CA GLU A 84 8.16 -18.02 7.50
C GLU A 84 8.92 -19.36 7.38
N GLU A 85 9.43 -19.66 6.20
CA GLU A 85 10.27 -20.86 6.03
C GLU A 85 11.59 -20.76 6.79
N ALA A 86 12.20 -19.58 6.79
CA ALA A 86 13.42 -19.34 7.59
C ALA A 86 13.14 -19.54 9.09
N ARG A 87 12.00 -19.05 9.62
CA ARG A 87 11.59 -19.29 11.00
C ARG A 87 11.45 -20.77 11.33
N ARG A 88 10.84 -21.54 10.43
CA ARG A 88 10.70 -23.01 10.61
C ARG A 88 12.06 -23.67 10.69
N ARG A 89 12.97 -23.36 9.75
CA ARG A 89 14.33 -23.92 9.74
C ARG A 89 15.12 -23.53 10.98
N LEU A 90 14.99 -22.29 11.46
CA LEU A 90 15.62 -21.85 12.70
C LEU A 90 15.04 -22.59 13.92
N ALA A 91 13.73 -22.86 13.96
CA ALA A 91 13.11 -23.68 15.00
C ALA A 91 13.63 -25.14 15.02
N ASP A 92 13.93 -25.68 13.83
CA ASP A 92 14.55 -27.00 13.73
C ASP A 92 16.02 -26.98 14.14
N LEU A 93 16.78 -25.93 13.77
CA LEU A 93 18.17 -25.72 14.21
C LEU A 93 18.30 -25.73 15.73
N VAL A 94 17.34 -25.15 16.44
CA VAL A 94 17.31 -25.13 17.92
C VAL A 94 17.35 -26.54 18.53
N ARG A 95 16.96 -27.57 17.80
CA ARG A 95 16.99 -28.98 18.24
C ARG A 95 18.33 -29.66 18.00
N THR A 96 19.21 -29.06 17.19
CA THR A 96 20.52 -29.65 16.84
C THR A 96 21.61 -29.40 17.88
N PRO A 97 22.67 -30.22 17.92
CA PRO A 97 23.82 -29.96 18.80
C PRO A 97 24.56 -28.66 18.48
N ASP A 98 24.56 -28.22 17.24
CA ASP A 98 25.24 -26.99 16.78
C ASP A 98 24.65 -25.74 17.46
N TYR A 99 23.36 -25.77 17.79
CA TYR A 99 22.71 -24.68 18.52
C TYR A 99 23.33 -24.46 19.92
N GLU A 100 23.73 -25.53 20.62
CA GLU A 100 24.39 -25.40 21.93
C GLU A 100 25.72 -24.66 21.80
N SER A 101 26.52 -25.06 20.81
CA SER A 101 27.81 -24.43 20.53
C SER A 101 27.65 -22.96 20.18
N MET A 102 26.72 -22.64 19.30
CA MET A 102 26.38 -21.27 18.91
C MET A 102 25.94 -20.43 20.11
N MET A 103 25.07 -20.96 20.96
CA MET A 103 24.60 -20.27 22.17
C MET A 103 25.73 -19.94 23.13
N LEU A 104 26.61 -20.91 23.42
CA LEU A 104 27.76 -20.70 24.32
C LEU A 104 28.75 -19.69 23.74
N GLU A 105 28.97 -19.69 22.43
CA GLU A 105 29.84 -18.73 21.74
C GLU A 105 29.25 -17.30 21.79
N ASN A 106 27.96 -17.16 21.57
CA ASN A 106 27.25 -15.89 21.69
C ASN A 106 27.30 -15.36 23.14
N ILE A 107 27.07 -16.20 24.15
CA ILE A 107 27.21 -15.83 25.57
C ILE A 107 28.63 -15.34 25.86
N LYS A 108 29.64 -16.05 25.38
CA LYS A 108 31.04 -15.67 25.53
C LYS A 108 31.34 -14.31 24.89
N SER A 109 30.84 -14.09 23.68
CA SER A 109 31.05 -12.85 22.94
C SER A 109 30.41 -11.65 23.63
N VAL A 110 29.15 -11.77 24.04
CA VAL A 110 28.41 -10.69 24.73
C VAL A 110 29.03 -10.39 26.09
N SER A 111 29.45 -11.41 26.84
CA SER A 111 30.09 -11.24 28.16
C SER A 111 31.44 -10.53 28.11
N LYS A 112 32.10 -10.50 26.90
CA LYS A 112 33.33 -9.73 26.69
C LYS A 112 33.07 -8.26 26.37
N ILE A 113 31.96 -7.98 25.68
CA ILE A 113 31.66 -6.65 25.15
C ILE A 113 30.91 -5.81 26.21
N ALA A 114 30.08 -6.46 27.02
CA ALA A 114 29.15 -5.81 27.93
C ALA A 114 29.26 -6.33 29.36
N ALA A 115 28.95 -5.45 30.33
CA ALA A 115 28.83 -5.82 31.73
C ALA A 115 27.52 -6.57 32.01
N VAL A 116 27.48 -7.84 31.61
CA VAL A 116 26.29 -8.71 31.74
C VAL A 116 26.33 -9.40 33.09
N ASP A 117 25.28 -9.26 33.89
CA ASP A 117 25.17 -9.89 35.21
C ASP A 117 24.15 -11.04 35.21
N ALA A 118 23.20 -11.03 34.30
CA ALA A 118 22.23 -12.08 34.15
C ALA A 118 22.01 -12.49 32.68
N ILE A 119 21.80 -13.79 32.45
CA ILE A 119 21.39 -14.39 31.21
C ILE A 119 19.99 -14.97 31.40
N CYS A 120 19.04 -14.46 30.62
CA CYS A 120 17.66 -14.90 30.62
C CYS A 120 17.43 -15.81 29.42
N LEU A 121 16.99 -17.04 29.61
CA LEU A 121 16.74 -18.02 28.55
C LEU A 121 15.58 -18.94 28.92
N SER A 122 15.09 -19.69 27.94
CA SER A 122 14.00 -20.64 28.14
C SER A 122 14.40 -21.72 29.14
N GLU A 123 13.41 -22.26 29.85
CA GLU A 123 13.66 -23.40 30.76
C GLU A 123 14.25 -24.61 30.04
N ARG A 124 13.83 -24.84 28.79
CA ARG A 124 14.38 -25.90 27.92
C ARG A 124 15.86 -25.69 27.69
N ASP A 125 16.27 -24.48 27.28
CA ASP A 125 17.66 -24.18 26.96
C ASP A 125 18.52 -24.12 28.21
N ALA A 126 17.99 -23.64 29.33
CA ALA A 126 18.66 -23.68 30.63
C ALA A 126 18.99 -25.10 31.12
N LYS A 127 18.03 -26.03 30.90
CA LYS A 127 18.24 -27.46 31.22
C LYS A 127 19.25 -28.10 30.27
N ARG A 128 19.16 -27.79 28.99
CA ARG A 128 19.99 -28.36 27.92
C ARG A 128 21.45 -27.92 28.01
N LEU A 129 21.69 -26.62 28.15
CA LEU A 129 23.06 -26.08 28.27
C LEU A 129 23.67 -26.36 29.65
N GLY A 130 22.88 -26.32 30.67
CA GLY A 130 23.34 -26.41 32.08
C GLY A 130 24.02 -25.13 32.57
N VAL A 131 23.66 -24.73 33.78
CA VAL A 131 24.14 -23.47 34.40
C VAL A 131 25.68 -23.40 34.49
N ARG A 132 26.35 -24.55 34.64
CA ARG A 132 27.82 -24.60 34.71
C ARG A 132 28.48 -24.16 33.41
N LYS A 133 28.06 -24.74 32.27
CA LYS A 133 28.61 -24.39 30.95
C LYS A 133 28.33 -22.91 30.58
N ILE A 134 27.14 -22.40 30.95
CA ILE A 134 26.78 -20.99 30.72
C ILE A 134 27.75 -20.07 31.47
N ARG A 135 28.06 -20.36 32.77
CA ARG A 135 29.02 -19.57 33.56
C ARG A 135 30.47 -19.71 33.06
N GLU A 136 30.86 -20.89 32.63
CA GLU A 136 32.18 -21.14 32.04
C GLU A 136 32.32 -20.31 30.73
N ALA A 137 31.31 -20.32 29.86
CA ALA A 137 31.29 -19.52 28.65
C ALA A 137 31.35 -18.01 28.92
N ALA A 138 30.63 -17.53 29.92
CA ALA A 138 30.65 -16.13 30.31
C ALA A 138 31.99 -15.69 30.94
N GLY A 139 32.79 -16.63 31.44
CA GLY A 139 34.09 -16.36 32.11
C GLY A 139 33.95 -15.64 33.46
N ARG A 140 32.75 -15.57 34.03
CA ARG A 140 32.44 -14.90 35.29
C ARG A 140 31.18 -15.48 35.93
N LYS A 141 30.96 -15.15 37.21
CA LYS A 141 29.77 -15.55 37.93
C LYS A 141 28.58 -14.69 37.45
N ILE A 142 27.70 -15.30 36.67
CA ILE A 142 26.47 -14.67 36.20
C ILE A 142 25.24 -15.37 36.76
N GLU A 143 24.14 -14.65 36.87
CA GLU A 143 22.83 -15.19 37.19
C GLU A 143 22.19 -15.79 35.95
N VAL A 144 21.61 -16.98 36.08
CA VAL A 144 20.82 -17.60 35.02
C VAL A 144 19.35 -17.54 35.40
N ARG A 145 18.59 -16.74 34.67
CA ARG A 145 17.16 -16.53 34.87
C ARG A 145 16.36 -17.31 33.82
N LYS A 146 15.39 -18.05 34.31
CA LYS A 146 14.45 -18.76 33.41
C LYS A 146 13.28 -17.86 33.12
N GLN A 147 13.06 -17.57 31.85
CA GLN A 147 11.89 -16.82 31.40
C GLN A 147 11.44 -17.32 30.03
N PRO A 148 10.20 -17.08 29.61
CA PRO A 148 9.75 -17.43 28.27
C PRO A 148 10.55 -16.62 27.24
N VAL A 149 11.35 -17.31 26.45
CA VAL A 149 12.08 -16.78 25.32
C VAL A 149 11.59 -17.55 24.10
N GLY A 150 10.96 -16.93 23.16
CA GLY A 150 10.30 -17.49 21.98
C GLY A 150 10.84 -18.83 21.46
N THR A 151 11.30 -18.87 20.22
CA THR A 151 11.86 -20.08 19.58
C THR A 151 13.15 -20.54 20.24
N GLY A 152 14.02 -19.57 20.61
CA GLY A 152 15.32 -19.84 21.24
C GLY A 152 16.17 -18.59 21.36
N GLY A 153 17.40 -18.75 21.85
CA GLY A 153 18.30 -17.65 22.13
C GLY A 153 18.26 -17.22 23.60
N PHE A 154 18.76 -16.03 23.90
CA PHE A 154 18.81 -15.49 25.24
C PHE A 154 18.76 -13.95 25.23
N ILE A 155 18.44 -13.39 26.41
CA ILE A 155 18.55 -11.97 26.67
C ILE A 155 19.61 -11.77 27.75
N ALA A 156 20.61 -10.95 27.46
CA ALA A 156 21.66 -10.59 28.44
C ALA A 156 21.29 -9.25 29.08
N VAL A 157 21.35 -9.19 30.41
CA VAL A 157 20.92 -8.01 31.17
C VAL A 157 21.99 -7.60 32.17
N SER A 158 22.21 -6.29 32.37
CA SER A 158 23.03 -5.74 33.42
C SER A 158 22.29 -5.73 34.76
N ASN A 159 23.02 -5.67 35.89
CA ASN A 159 22.45 -5.75 37.22
C ASN A 159 21.56 -4.54 37.57
N ASP A 160 21.87 -3.37 36.98
CA ASP A 160 21.08 -2.15 37.14
C ASP A 160 19.85 -2.10 36.22
N GLY A 161 19.67 -3.11 35.40
CA GLY A 161 18.54 -3.19 34.42
C GLY A 161 18.59 -2.16 33.29
N LYS A 162 19.62 -1.30 33.24
CA LYS A 162 19.72 -0.22 32.25
C LYS A 162 20.16 -0.72 30.86
N MET A 163 20.85 -1.85 30.81
CA MET A 163 21.32 -2.43 29.56
C MET A 163 20.73 -3.81 29.37
N SER A 164 20.14 -4.03 28.22
CA SER A 164 19.61 -5.32 27.80
C SER A 164 20.03 -5.57 26.35
N ILE A 165 20.60 -6.74 26.10
CA ILE A 165 20.99 -7.19 24.75
C ILE A 165 20.14 -8.41 24.44
N ASP A 166 19.25 -8.27 23.49
CA ASP A 166 18.34 -9.31 23.06
C ASP A 166 18.94 -10.09 21.88
N LEU A 167 19.40 -11.31 22.16
CA LEU A 167 19.92 -12.28 21.18
C LEU A 167 18.95 -13.46 21.02
N THR A 168 17.66 -13.21 21.09
CA THR A 168 16.66 -14.19 20.68
C THR A 168 16.67 -14.37 19.16
N ILE A 169 16.31 -15.57 18.70
CA ILE A 169 16.24 -15.89 17.27
C ILE A 169 15.29 -14.95 16.54
N GLU A 170 14.16 -14.64 17.18
CA GLU A 170 13.17 -13.71 16.66
C GLU A 170 13.74 -12.31 16.45
N ASN A 171 14.47 -11.81 17.46
CA ASN A 171 15.05 -10.47 17.36
C ASN A 171 16.18 -10.40 16.32
N MET A 172 17.03 -11.42 16.25
CA MET A 172 18.06 -11.52 15.22
C MET A 172 17.46 -11.58 13.81
N LEU A 173 16.41 -12.36 13.62
CA LEU A 173 15.73 -12.42 12.32
C LEU A 173 15.04 -11.10 11.97
N ASN A 174 14.41 -10.46 12.92
CA ASN A 174 13.75 -9.16 12.72
C ASN A 174 14.75 -8.04 12.44
N SER A 175 15.90 -8.00 13.12
CA SER A 175 16.94 -6.99 12.89
C SER A 175 17.57 -7.09 11.49
N GLU A 176 17.65 -8.30 10.95
CA GLU A 176 18.16 -8.53 9.60
C GLU A 176 17.07 -8.42 8.51
N ARG A 177 15.80 -8.35 8.92
CA ARG A 177 14.66 -8.41 8.01
C ARG A 177 14.72 -7.37 6.89
N GLU A 178 14.95 -6.10 7.24
CA GLU A 178 15.00 -5.02 6.25
C GLU A 178 16.14 -5.19 5.26
N ARG A 179 17.31 -5.63 5.74
CA ARG A 179 18.47 -5.90 4.90
C ARG A 179 18.24 -7.08 3.96
N LEU A 180 17.65 -8.15 4.48
CA LEU A 180 17.40 -9.38 3.72
C LEU A 180 16.23 -9.22 2.75
N ARG A 181 15.22 -8.41 3.10
CA ARG A 181 14.02 -8.17 2.27
C ARG A 181 14.39 -7.68 0.86
N GLY A 182 15.28 -6.68 0.75
CA GLY A 182 15.75 -6.19 -0.54
C GLY A 182 16.44 -7.30 -1.35
N ARG A 183 17.37 -8.03 -0.73
CA ARG A 183 18.07 -9.14 -1.39
C ARG A 183 17.16 -10.28 -1.82
N ILE A 184 16.15 -10.61 -1.01
CA ILE A 184 15.15 -11.63 -1.35
C ILE A 184 14.32 -11.17 -2.54
N ALA A 185 13.86 -9.91 -2.54
CA ALA A 185 13.13 -9.34 -3.66
C ALA A 185 13.93 -9.36 -4.96
N ASP A 186 15.21 -8.98 -4.93
CA ASP A 186 16.12 -9.00 -6.08
C ASP A 186 16.40 -10.42 -6.63
N LEU A 187 16.30 -11.44 -5.76
CA LEU A 187 16.47 -12.84 -6.17
C LEU A 187 15.20 -13.48 -6.73
N LEU A 188 14.02 -12.97 -6.31
CA LEU A 188 12.75 -13.54 -6.70
C LEU A 188 12.15 -12.87 -7.95
N PHE A 189 12.50 -11.60 -8.22
CA PHE A 189 11.84 -10.75 -9.23
C PHE A 189 12.79 -10.00 -10.14
#